data_77022252b13ba0c7517261b475607d9b
#
_entry.id   77022252b13ba0c7517261b475607d9b
#
_cell.length_a   1.000
_cell.length_b   1.000
_cell.length_c   1.000
_cell.angle_alpha   90.00
_cell.angle_beta   90.00
_cell.angle_gamma   90.00
#
_symmetry.space_group_name_H-M   'P 1'
#
loop_
_entity.id
_entity.type
_entity.pdbx_description
1 polymer ?
#
loop_
_entity_poly.entity_id
_entity_poly.type
_entity_poly.pdbx_seq_one_letter_code
_entity_poly.pdbx_strand_id
1 'polypeptide(L)'
;MRGNMVLPTPLQAFSGMPKAAATTEKQTIVDGEKMTGAEALVRSLEDLGVKDVFGVPGGAILPVYDAINDETSFRFVLMRHEQAAGHAAEGYAVSTGQVGVCIVTSGPGATNMITPIADANMDSVPMVVITGQVGVNAIGTDAFQEADIVGATYPVVKHSYLVTRAQDIPRVLAEAHYVARSGRPGPVVVDVTKTAQTGDMYYSWPQRMILPGYNPTTKAHGRVLSDAAKLFEQSYRPVLYVGGGAARSDAGKLVQELAEVTNAPIVTTLPARGVVPDSDPKVLGMLGMHGTIAATGAVQRCDLLVAIGARFDDRVTGKLDAFAPGARVIHIDIDPAEIGKNRQPDVPIVGDVATVLKDLIPEIKREQAVHGKPDTSHWWEIINDWREKYPIKWDEPTDGSMAPQWVIKQLSDLADPDTIWVTGVGQHQMWATQLIDFEKPHSWLSSGGLGTMGYGLPAAIGARVGSERFHEGEKPVWLIDGDGSFQMTSEELATAFHDHTPVKIALLNNSVYGMVRQWQTLFYGEHYSATNLMDGENTPEIVDVPDFVKLAEAYGCIGMRAFTEEEAIEAIKKANEINDRPVLIDFRVWKDAMVWPMVAAGDSNDNVTYMPGIKPLQRPKAAADNE
;
A
#
# COMPACT_ATOMS: atom_id res chain seq x y z
N MET A 1 30.13 0.64 22.35
CA MET A 1 31.00 0.85 21.17
C MET A 1 30.20 1.66 20.17
N ARG A 2 30.70 2.81 19.74
CA ARG A 2 30.03 3.63 18.73
C ARG A 2 30.24 2.94 17.37
N GLY A 3 29.21 2.28 16.87
CA GLY A 3 29.24 1.68 15.54
C GLY A 3 29.08 2.76 14.49
N ASN A 4 30.14 2.99 13.71
CA ASN A 4 30.04 3.82 12.52
C ASN A 4 29.39 2.98 11.42
N MET A 5 28.24 3.40 10.91
CA MET A 5 27.58 2.76 9.78
C MET A 5 27.99 3.45 8.47
N VAL A 6 28.47 2.68 7.53
CA VAL A 6 28.75 3.17 6.16
C VAL A 6 27.42 3.22 5.43
N LEU A 7 27.10 4.33 4.77
CA LEU A 7 25.91 4.43 3.92
C LEU A 7 25.97 3.33 2.83
N PRO A 8 24.98 2.46 2.78
CA PRO A 8 24.87 1.57 1.61
C PRO A 8 24.59 2.43 0.38
N THR A 9 25.23 2.09 -0.73
CA THR A 9 24.85 2.67 -2.02
C THR A 9 23.39 2.32 -2.32
N PRO A 10 22.61 3.18 -2.98
CA PRO A 10 21.18 3.00 -3.22
C PRO A 10 20.77 1.64 -3.79
N LEU A 11 21.70 0.96 -4.46
CA LEU A 11 21.47 -0.33 -5.14
C LEU A 11 21.78 -1.59 -4.30
N GLN A 12 22.31 -1.45 -3.06
CA GLN A 12 22.71 -2.64 -2.27
C GLN A 12 21.67 -3.11 -1.25
N ALA A 13 20.60 -2.38 -1.02
CA ALA A 13 19.60 -2.72 -0.01
C ALA A 13 18.44 -3.59 -0.53
N PHE A 14 18.27 -3.70 -1.84
CA PHE A 14 17.29 -4.57 -2.48
C PHE A 14 18.02 -5.53 -3.43
N SER A 15 18.47 -6.65 -2.90
CA SER A 15 19.25 -7.68 -3.64
C SER A 15 18.37 -8.60 -4.48
N GLY A 16 17.39 -8.09 -5.17
CA GLY A 16 16.51 -8.89 -6.03
C GLY A 16 16.08 -8.20 -7.32
N MET A 17 16.34 -6.88 -7.48
CA MET A 17 15.99 -6.19 -8.71
C MET A 17 17.10 -6.24 -9.75
N PRO A 18 16.79 -6.38 -11.05
CA PRO A 18 17.78 -6.31 -12.10
C PRO A 18 18.52 -4.97 -12.03
N LYS A 19 19.85 -5.03 -12.07
CA LYS A 19 20.68 -3.82 -12.15
C LYS A 19 20.36 -3.10 -13.45
N ALA A 20 19.65 -2.01 -13.39
CA ALA A 20 19.60 -1.08 -14.50
C ALA A 20 21.03 -0.66 -14.85
N ALA A 21 21.44 -0.84 -16.10
CA ALA A 21 22.72 -0.40 -16.60
C ALA A 21 22.72 1.13 -16.67
N ALA A 22 23.04 1.78 -15.57
CA ALA A 22 23.26 3.22 -15.54
C ALA A 22 24.63 3.52 -16.13
N THR A 23 24.66 3.77 -17.44
CA THR A 23 25.76 4.49 -18.08
C THR A 23 25.39 5.99 -18.07
N THR A 24 25.46 6.60 -16.91
CA THR A 24 25.62 8.05 -16.80
C THR A 24 27.00 8.28 -16.18
N GLU A 25 27.84 9.01 -16.85
CA GLU A 25 29.09 9.52 -16.29
C GLU A 25 28.77 10.21 -14.98
N LYS A 26 29.25 9.64 -13.85
CA LYS A 26 29.17 10.31 -12.55
C LYS A 26 29.94 11.61 -12.70
N GLN A 27 29.24 12.75 -12.67
CA GLN A 27 29.90 14.01 -12.40
C GLN A 27 30.66 13.86 -11.08
N THR A 28 31.95 14.11 -11.10
CA THR A 28 32.82 14.01 -9.93
C THR A 28 32.41 15.13 -8.96
N ILE A 29 31.76 14.76 -7.85
CA ILE A 29 31.40 15.70 -6.78
C ILE A 29 32.69 16.22 -6.19
N VAL A 30 32.91 17.51 -6.28
CA VAL A 30 34.02 18.18 -5.62
C VAL A 30 33.55 18.58 -4.21
N ASP A 31 33.97 17.85 -3.20
CA ASP A 31 33.74 18.22 -1.80
C ASP A 31 34.26 19.64 -1.56
N GLY A 32 33.39 20.53 -1.05
CA GLY A 32 33.76 21.91 -0.73
C GLY A 32 33.40 22.95 -1.80
N GLU A 33 32.57 22.63 -2.78
CA GLU A 33 31.97 23.62 -3.69
C GLU A 33 31.05 24.58 -2.93
N LYS A 34 31.22 25.90 -3.18
CA LYS A 34 30.35 26.91 -2.56
C LYS A 34 29.01 26.96 -3.30
N MET A 35 27.91 26.84 -2.56
CA MET A 35 26.56 26.90 -3.09
C MET A 35 25.56 27.40 -2.04
N THR A 36 24.33 27.65 -2.46
CA THR A 36 23.21 27.93 -1.56
C THR A 36 22.66 26.64 -0.91
N GLY A 37 21.89 26.77 0.16
CA GLY A 37 21.22 25.61 0.76
C GLY A 37 20.18 24.99 -0.18
N ALA A 38 19.55 25.75 -1.07
CA ALA A 38 18.62 25.26 -2.09
C ALA A 38 19.34 24.37 -3.13
N GLU A 39 20.46 24.83 -3.68
CA GLU A 39 21.31 24.03 -4.56
C GLU A 39 21.85 22.77 -3.86
N ALA A 40 22.24 22.90 -2.58
CA ALA A 40 22.69 21.76 -1.77
C ALA A 40 21.57 20.73 -1.53
N LEU A 41 20.31 21.16 -1.40
CA LEU A 41 19.17 20.26 -1.29
C LEU A 41 18.98 19.46 -2.59
N VAL A 42 18.95 20.12 -3.75
CA VAL A 42 18.83 19.48 -5.06
C VAL A 42 19.99 18.50 -5.25
N ARG A 43 21.22 18.92 -5.00
CA ARG A 43 22.41 18.07 -5.10
C ARG A 43 22.33 16.84 -4.18
N SER A 44 21.81 17.00 -2.97
CA SER A 44 21.63 15.89 -2.02
C SER A 44 20.62 14.86 -2.52
N LEU A 45 19.55 15.28 -3.19
CA LEU A 45 18.60 14.36 -3.84
C LEU A 45 19.26 13.58 -4.98
N GLU A 46 20.11 14.23 -5.76
CA GLU A 46 20.91 13.57 -6.82
C GLU A 46 21.88 12.55 -6.24
N ASP A 47 22.61 12.90 -5.18
CA ASP A 47 23.55 12.01 -4.48
C ASP A 47 22.84 10.80 -3.82
N LEU A 48 21.58 10.96 -3.42
CA LEU A 48 20.70 9.85 -2.98
C LEU A 48 20.23 8.96 -4.13
N GLY A 49 20.42 9.41 -5.39
CA GLY A 49 19.97 8.70 -6.58
C GLY A 49 18.47 8.79 -6.82
N VAL A 50 17.81 9.81 -6.26
CA VAL A 50 16.38 10.10 -6.52
C VAL A 50 16.18 10.30 -8.02
N LYS A 51 15.08 9.77 -8.57
CA LYS A 51 14.79 9.82 -10.01
C LYS A 51 13.56 10.63 -10.34
N ASP A 52 12.59 10.65 -9.43
CA ASP A 52 11.35 11.37 -9.63
C ASP A 52 10.93 12.02 -8.31
N VAL A 53 10.42 13.24 -8.40
CA VAL A 53 9.98 14.06 -7.26
C VAL A 53 8.59 14.61 -7.59
N PHE A 54 7.68 14.55 -6.64
CA PHE A 54 6.31 15.03 -6.78
C PHE A 54 6.11 16.29 -5.93
N GLY A 55 5.35 17.27 -6.39
CA GLY A 55 5.13 18.43 -5.55
C GLY A 55 4.32 19.55 -6.16
N VAL A 56 4.17 20.60 -5.32
CA VAL A 56 3.48 21.84 -5.67
C VAL A 56 4.32 23.01 -5.16
N PRO A 57 4.69 23.99 -6.00
CA PRO A 57 5.50 25.14 -5.61
C PRO A 57 4.75 26.10 -4.70
N GLY A 58 5.51 26.94 -3.97
CA GLY A 58 4.96 28.04 -3.18
C GLY A 58 6.05 28.91 -2.55
N GLY A 59 5.67 30.04 -1.97
CA GLY A 59 6.57 31.13 -1.60
C GLY A 59 7.74 30.77 -0.68
N ALA A 60 7.55 29.86 0.28
CA ALA A 60 8.58 29.49 1.23
C ALA A 60 9.58 28.46 0.70
N ILE A 61 9.26 27.78 -0.43
CA ILE A 61 10.12 26.76 -1.05
C ILE A 61 10.66 27.18 -2.41
N LEU A 62 10.33 28.40 -2.89
CA LEU A 62 10.76 28.90 -4.20
C LEU A 62 12.27 28.81 -4.45
N PRO A 63 13.18 29.05 -3.50
CA PRO A 63 14.61 28.88 -3.76
C PRO A 63 14.99 27.47 -4.22
N VAL A 64 14.31 26.44 -3.68
CA VAL A 64 14.53 25.04 -4.12
C VAL A 64 13.96 24.81 -5.50
N TYR A 65 12.79 25.37 -5.82
CA TYR A 65 12.20 25.27 -7.16
C TYR A 65 13.00 26.02 -8.23
N ASP A 66 13.66 27.13 -7.86
CA ASP A 66 14.60 27.84 -8.72
C ASP A 66 15.81 26.94 -9.06
N ALA A 67 16.38 26.29 -8.04
CA ALA A 67 17.47 25.34 -8.25
C ALA A 67 17.07 24.07 -9.02
N ILE A 68 15.80 23.62 -8.94
CA ILE A 68 15.28 22.50 -9.77
C ILE A 68 15.13 22.90 -11.24
N ASN A 69 14.90 24.18 -11.54
CA ASN A 69 14.76 24.65 -12.92
C ASN A 69 16.05 24.54 -13.72
N ASP A 70 17.20 24.41 -13.07
CA ASP A 70 18.45 24.05 -13.69
C ASP A 70 18.42 22.59 -14.16
N GLU A 71 19.43 22.15 -14.90
CA GLU A 71 19.50 20.77 -15.38
C GLU A 71 19.73 19.81 -14.21
N THR A 72 18.69 19.03 -13.84
CA THR A 72 18.74 18.03 -12.77
C THR A 72 18.73 16.60 -13.30
N SER A 73 19.26 15.66 -12.53
CA SER A 73 19.27 14.24 -12.87
C SER A 73 17.95 13.51 -12.54
N PHE A 74 16.98 14.21 -11.98
CA PHE A 74 15.64 13.70 -11.65
C PHE A 74 14.54 14.48 -12.37
N ARG A 75 13.41 13.82 -12.65
CA ARG A 75 12.19 14.46 -13.15
C ARG A 75 11.41 15.07 -11.99
N PHE A 76 10.88 16.26 -12.20
CA PHE A 76 9.87 16.85 -11.32
C PHE A 76 8.48 16.70 -11.93
N VAL A 77 7.54 16.12 -11.18
CA VAL A 77 6.14 15.95 -11.56
C VAL A 77 5.29 16.99 -10.83
N LEU A 78 4.73 17.92 -11.59
CA LEU A 78 3.91 19.01 -11.05
C LEU A 78 2.48 18.52 -10.78
N MET A 79 2.17 18.29 -9.51
CA MET A 79 0.84 17.90 -9.06
C MET A 79 -0.11 19.12 -8.96
N ARG A 80 -1.40 18.86 -8.81
CA ARG A 80 -2.43 19.92 -8.69
C ARG A 80 -2.79 20.17 -7.23
N HIS A 81 -2.55 19.19 -6.37
CA HIS A 81 -2.79 19.27 -4.93
C HIS A 81 -1.67 18.57 -4.15
N GLU A 82 -1.26 19.10 -3.00
CA GLU A 82 -0.16 18.56 -2.21
C GLU A 82 -0.49 17.17 -1.64
N GLN A 83 -1.73 16.92 -1.23
CA GLN A 83 -2.17 15.59 -0.80
C GLN A 83 -1.93 14.56 -1.92
N ALA A 84 -2.27 14.93 -3.15
CA ALA A 84 -2.03 14.08 -4.30
C ALA A 84 -0.53 13.85 -4.57
N ALA A 85 0.32 14.86 -4.32
CA ALA A 85 1.77 14.68 -4.41
C ALA A 85 2.28 13.60 -3.44
N GLY A 86 1.72 13.57 -2.22
CA GLY A 86 2.01 12.52 -1.24
C GLY A 86 1.58 11.15 -1.71
N HIS A 87 0.34 10.97 -2.14
CA HIS A 87 -0.15 9.68 -2.63
C HIS A 87 0.55 9.23 -3.93
N ALA A 88 0.97 10.15 -4.80
CA ALA A 88 1.80 9.80 -5.95
C ALA A 88 3.17 9.26 -5.51
N ALA A 89 3.82 9.89 -4.53
CA ALA A 89 5.06 9.38 -3.95
C ALA A 89 4.87 8.01 -3.27
N GLU A 90 3.72 7.75 -2.62
CA GLU A 90 3.38 6.44 -2.09
C GLU A 90 3.25 5.39 -3.20
N GLY A 91 2.47 5.69 -4.25
CA GLY A 91 2.31 4.80 -5.39
C GLY A 91 3.64 4.47 -6.08
N TYR A 92 4.50 5.48 -6.25
CA TYR A 92 5.86 5.31 -6.74
C TYR A 92 6.69 4.39 -5.83
N ALA A 93 6.64 4.62 -4.51
CA ALA A 93 7.43 3.84 -3.56
C ALA A 93 6.98 2.37 -3.50
N VAL A 94 5.68 2.10 -3.51
CA VAL A 94 5.14 0.73 -3.46
C VAL A 94 5.44 -0.05 -4.73
N SER A 95 5.29 0.57 -5.91
CA SER A 95 5.51 -0.10 -7.20
C SER A 95 6.98 -0.33 -7.52
N THR A 96 7.89 0.53 -7.04
CA THR A 96 9.33 0.48 -7.37
C THR A 96 10.22 -0.06 -6.27
N GLY A 97 9.73 -0.09 -5.02
CA GLY A 97 10.56 -0.37 -3.84
C GLY A 97 11.56 0.76 -3.49
N GLN A 98 11.46 1.92 -4.15
CA GLN A 98 12.29 3.09 -3.85
C GLN A 98 11.65 3.96 -2.77
N VAL A 99 12.37 4.99 -2.30
CA VAL A 99 11.81 6.02 -1.41
C VAL A 99 11.06 7.04 -2.26
N GLY A 100 9.77 7.28 -1.95
CA GLY A 100 9.00 8.36 -2.55
C GLY A 100 9.45 9.72 -2.02
N VAL A 101 9.53 10.72 -2.88
CA VAL A 101 9.98 12.07 -2.49
C VAL A 101 8.96 13.12 -2.91
N CYS A 102 8.55 13.96 -1.94
CA CYS A 102 7.67 15.10 -2.20
C CYS A 102 8.33 16.41 -1.78
N ILE A 103 8.07 17.50 -2.53
CA ILE A 103 8.48 18.85 -2.17
C ILE A 103 7.27 19.77 -2.22
N VAL A 104 6.93 20.40 -1.08
CA VAL A 104 5.78 21.29 -0.95
C VAL A 104 6.15 22.55 -0.15
N THR A 105 5.31 23.58 -0.23
CA THR A 105 5.53 24.82 0.52
C THR A 105 5.08 24.73 1.98
N SER A 106 5.26 25.82 2.73
CA SER A 106 4.80 25.99 4.12
C SER A 106 3.28 26.14 4.24
N GLY A 107 2.79 26.25 5.46
CA GLY A 107 1.39 26.55 5.75
C GLY A 107 0.46 25.50 5.16
N PRO A 108 -0.50 25.91 4.29
CA PRO A 108 -1.48 24.99 3.70
C PRO A 108 -0.81 23.89 2.86
N GLY A 109 0.29 24.18 2.17
CA GLY A 109 1.03 23.16 1.41
C GLY A 109 1.56 22.05 2.31
N ALA A 110 2.16 22.40 3.43
CA ALA A 110 2.64 21.43 4.42
C ALA A 110 1.49 20.69 5.11
N THR A 111 0.42 21.39 5.53
CA THR A 111 -0.71 20.77 6.23
C THR A 111 -1.52 19.82 5.35
N ASN A 112 -1.59 20.05 4.05
CA ASN A 112 -2.20 19.13 3.09
C ASN A 112 -1.45 17.78 2.98
N MET A 113 -0.20 17.71 3.45
CA MET A 113 0.57 16.47 3.48
C MET A 113 0.22 15.55 4.66
N ILE A 114 -0.56 15.98 5.64
CA ILE A 114 -0.83 15.19 6.86
C ILE A 114 -1.51 13.86 6.53
N THR A 115 -2.52 13.87 5.66
CA THR A 115 -3.22 12.64 5.26
C THR A 115 -2.29 11.63 4.57
N PRO A 116 -1.54 11.97 3.50
CA PRO A 116 -0.65 11.00 2.87
C PRO A 116 0.52 10.56 3.78
N ILE A 117 1.01 11.44 4.66
CA ILE A 117 1.98 11.06 5.69
C ILE A 117 1.38 10.00 6.63
N ALA A 118 0.14 10.20 7.10
CA ALA A 118 -0.53 9.23 7.96
C ALA A 118 -0.78 7.90 7.24
N ASP A 119 -1.15 7.93 5.96
CA ASP A 119 -1.36 6.76 5.11
C ASP A 119 -0.05 5.97 4.94
N ALA A 120 1.01 6.63 4.51
CA ALA A 120 2.33 6.04 4.37
C ALA A 120 2.85 5.42 5.69
N ASN A 121 2.56 6.05 6.83
CA ASN A 121 2.94 5.52 8.15
C ASN A 121 2.16 4.25 8.49
N MET A 122 0.86 4.22 8.23
CA MET A 122 0.00 3.06 8.50
C MET A 122 0.36 1.87 7.61
N ASP A 123 0.71 2.11 6.34
CA ASP A 123 1.04 1.07 5.36
C ASP A 123 2.56 0.81 5.24
N SER A 124 3.36 1.46 6.09
CA SER A 124 4.82 1.26 6.12
C SER A 124 5.48 1.56 4.78
N VAL A 125 5.10 2.68 4.14
CA VAL A 125 5.63 3.15 2.86
C VAL A 125 6.80 4.10 3.11
N PRO A 126 8.00 3.86 2.55
CA PRO A 126 9.14 4.76 2.72
C PRO A 126 8.94 6.04 1.91
N MET A 127 8.87 7.18 2.60
CA MET A 127 8.67 8.48 1.96
C MET A 127 9.51 9.57 2.67
N VAL A 128 10.06 10.50 1.88
CA VAL A 128 10.68 11.74 2.40
C VAL A 128 9.84 12.91 1.91
N VAL A 129 9.26 13.64 2.86
CA VAL A 129 8.45 14.83 2.61
C VAL A 129 9.26 16.06 2.97
N ILE A 130 9.58 16.88 1.98
CA ILE A 130 10.32 18.13 2.16
C ILE A 130 9.32 19.27 2.13
N THR A 131 9.21 19.99 3.26
CA THR A 131 8.35 21.16 3.38
C THR A 131 9.18 22.44 3.44
N GLY A 132 8.72 23.50 2.81
CA GLY A 132 9.26 24.83 3.07
C GLY A 132 8.77 25.36 4.41
N GLN A 133 9.59 26.19 5.07
CA GLN A 133 9.22 26.89 6.28
C GLN A 133 9.58 28.38 6.18
N VAL A 134 8.91 29.21 6.93
CA VAL A 134 9.24 30.64 7.03
C VAL A 134 10.69 30.84 7.48
N GLY A 135 11.25 32.03 7.32
CA GLY A 135 12.59 32.34 7.83
C GLY A 135 12.69 32.15 9.34
N VAL A 136 13.86 31.75 9.84
CA VAL A 136 14.10 31.43 11.26
C VAL A 136 13.58 32.49 12.22
N ASN A 137 13.74 33.79 11.88
CA ASN A 137 13.29 34.91 12.73
C ASN A 137 11.77 35.09 12.75
N ALA A 138 11.03 34.42 11.84
CA ALA A 138 9.57 34.50 11.76
C ALA A 138 8.87 33.31 12.44
N ILE A 139 9.61 32.27 12.83
CA ILE A 139 9.04 31.11 13.52
C ILE A 139 8.53 31.53 14.91
N GLY A 140 7.26 31.16 15.20
CA GLY A 140 6.59 31.49 16.46
C GLY A 140 6.01 32.90 16.51
N THR A 141 5.88 33.59 15.36
CA THR A 141 5.33 34.95 15.27
C THR A 141 3.95 34.99 14.59
N ASP A 142 3.36 33.84 14.24
CA ASP A 142 2.15 33.73 13.40
C ASP A 142 2.33 34.39 12.02
N ALA A 143 3.53 34.27 11.47
CA ALA A 143 3.84 34.80 10.15
C ALA A 143 2.96 34.18 9.06
N PHE A 144 2.76 34.90 7.93
CA PHE A 144 1.98 34.40 6.82
C PHE A 144 2.46 33.03 6.33
N GLN A 145 1.55 32.05 6.31
CA GLN A 145 1.82 30.64 5.97
C GLN A 145 2.85 29.94 6.88
N GLU A 146 3.04 30.41 8.11
CA GLU A 146 3.72 29.62 9.11
C GLU A 146 2.80 28.48 9.60
N ALA A 147 3.36 27.29 9.74
CA ALA A 147 2.74 26.16 10.42
C ALA A 147 3.81 25.31 11.11
N ASP A 148 3.55 24.85 12.33
CA ASP A 148 4.37 23.85 13.00
C ASP A 148 4.05 22.46 12.43
N ILE A 149 4.58 22.18 11.25
CA ILE A 149 4.33 20.90 10.59
C ILE A 149 5.05 19.74 11.31
N VAL A 150 6.17 20.01 11.96
CA VAL A 150 6.88 19.02 12.77
C VAL A 150 6.01 18.57 13.94
N GLY A 151 5.42 19.52 14.67
CA GLY A 151 4.48 19.22 15.75
C GLY A 151 3.19 18.55 15.25
N ALA A 152 2.61 19.06 14.16
CA ALA A 152 1.37 18.54 13.60
C ALA A 152 1.50 17.09 13.06
N THR A 153 2.66 16.73 12.55
CA THR A 153 2.91 15.37 11.98
C THR A 153 3.51 14.39 12.99
N TYR A 154 3.95 14.83 14.16
CA TYR A 154 4.62 14.00 15.16
C TYR A 154 3.97 12.63 15.44
N PRO A 155 2.64 12.51 15.58
CA PRO A 155 1.99 11.22 15.84
C PRO A 155 1.88 10.29 14.63
N VAL A 156 2.13 10.79 13.43
CA VAL A 156 1.91 10.06 12.16
C VAL A 156 3.14 9.94 11.28
N VAL A 157 4.32 10.30 11.80
CA VAL A 157 5.57 10.16 11.07
C VAL A 157 6.54 9.22 11.80
N LYS A 158 7.45 8.66 11.06
CA LYS A 158 8.55 7.89 11.64
C LYS A 158 9.60 8.80 12.30
N HIS A 159 9.90 9.93 11.68
CA HIS A 159 10.76 10.98 12.19
C HIS A 159 10.52 12.30 11.47
N SER A 160 10.93 13.42 12.10
CA SER A 160 10.87 14.74 11.50
C SER A 160 12.09 15.58 11.87
N TYR A 161 12.47 16.49 10.96
CA TYR A 161 13.58 17.43 11.14
C TYR A 161 13.12 18.85 10.84
N LEU A 162 13.55 19.83 11.68
CA LEU A 162 13.49 21.25 11.34
C LEU A 162 14.92 21.72 10.99
N VAL A 163 15.12 22.12 9.74
CA VAL A 163 16.43 22.55 9.22
C VAL A 163 16.50 24.07 9.18
N THR A 164 17.34 24.64 10.03
CA THR A 164 17.50 26.10 10.19
C THR A 164 18.79 26.65 9.59
N ARG A 165 19.72 25.79 9.16
CA ARG A 165 21.03 26.17 8.60
C ARG A 165 21.31 25.39 7.33
N ALA A 166 21.85 26.05 6.32
CA ALA A 166 22.21 25.45 5.03
C ALA A 166 23.14 24.22 5.18
N GLN A 167 24.14 24.33 6.07
CA GLN A 167 25.15 23.29 6.30
C GLN A 167 24.59 21.95 6.80
N ASP A 168 23.37 21.96 7.38
CA ASP A 168 22.75 20.73 7.90
C ASP A 168 21.97 19.96 6.81
N ILE A 169 21.65 20.57 5.67
CA ILE A 169 20.80 20.00 4.61
C ILE A 169 21.32 18.65 4.11
N PRO A 170 22.58 18.49 3.65
CA PRO A 170 23.04 17.23 3.10
C PRO A 170 22.99 16.08 4.11
N ARG A 171 23.40 16.36 5.37
CA ARG A 171 23.35 15.39 6.45
C ARG A 171 21.91 14.98 6.77
N VAL A 172 21.00 15.94 6.92
CA VAL A 172 19.61 15.66 7.28
C VAL A 172 18.90 14.87 6.19
N LEU A 173 19.11 15.20 4.91
CA LEU A 173 18.49 14.45 3.81
C LEU A 173 19.03 13.01 3.74
N ALA A 174 20.33 12.82 3.94
CA ALA A 174 20.91 11.48 4.03
C ALA A 174 20.31 10.65 5.18
N GLU A 175 20.17 11.27 6.36
CA GLU A 175 19.53 10.66 7.54
C GLU A 175 18.06 10.36 7.29
N ALA A 176 17.30 11.31 6.76
CA ALA A 176 15.87 11.16 6.45
C ALA A 176 15.62 10.00 5.49
N HIS A 177 16.36 9.94 4.39
CA HIS A 177 16.24 8.85 3.42
C HIS A 177 16.63 7.50 4.02
N TYR A 178 17.69 7.43 4.84
CA TYR A 178 18.08 6.20 5.53
C TYR A 178 17.00 5.75 6.53
N VAL A 179 16.48 6.67 7.36
CA VAL A 179 15.44 6.37 8.35
C VAL A 179 14.15 5.95 7.66
N ALA A 180 13.74 6.61 6.56
CA ALA A 180 12.52 6.25 5.84
C ALA A 180 12.50 4.78 5.38
N ARG A 181 13.62 4.25 4.91
CA ARG A 181 13.71 2.92 4.29
C ARG A 181 14.22 1.78 5.18
N SER A 182 14.78 2.08 6.37
CA SER A 182 15.40 1.08 7.24
C SER A 182 14.50 0.70 8.42
N GLY A 183 14.66 -0.49 9.00
CA GLY A 183 13.71 -1.03 9.97
C GLY A 183 12.32 -1.14 9.35
N ARG A 184 11.25 -0.87 10.11
CA ARG A 184 9.92 -0.69 9.52
C ARG A 184 9.95 0.58 8.67
N PRO A 185 9.72 0.50 7.34
CA PRO A 185 9.68 1.69 6.49
C PRO A 185 8.58 2.67 6.92
N GLY A 186 8.74 3.94 6.55
CA GLY A 186 7.73 4.95 6.87
C GLY A 186 8.15 6.36 6.47
N PRO A 187 7.23 7.34 6.59
CA PRO A 187 7.47 8.71 6.18
C PRO A 187 8.40 9.46 7.15
N VAL A 188 9.25 10.32 6.57
CA VAL A 188 10.10 11.26 7.31
C VAL A 188 9.86 12.66 6.74
N VAL A 189 9.59 13.63 7.63
CA VAL A 189 9.39 15.03 7.27
C VAL A 189 10.69 15.80 7.45
N VAL A 190 11.05 16.61 6.45
CA VAL A 190 12.20 17.54 6.49
C VAL A 190 11.69 18.95 6.22
N ASP A 191 11.47 19.70 7.28
CA ASP A 191 10.96 21.07 7.24
C ASP A 191 12.14 22.06 7.13
N VAL A 192 12.28 22.75 5.97
CA VAL A 192 13.45 23.53 5.62
C VAL A 192 13.13 25.01 5.59
N THR A 193 13.70 25.75 6.57
CA THR A 193 13.47 27.19 6.63
C THR A 193 14.00 27.94 5.41
N LYS A 194 13.31 29.03 5.02
CA LYS A 194 13.79 29.90 3.92
C LYS A 194 15.20 30.41 4.18
N THR A 195 15.55 30.66 5.43
CA THR A 195 16.92 31.05 5.83
C THR A 195 17.95 29.96 5.50
N ALA A 196 17.63 28.69 5.73
CA ALA A 196 18.51 27.58 5.37
C ALA A 196 18.65 27.44 3.85
N GLN A 197 17.55 27.60 3.09
CA GLN A 197 17.56 27.50 1.63
C GLN A 197 18.42 28.57 0.96
N THR A 198 18.36 29.83 1.46
CA THR A 198 19.08 30.98 0.88
C THR A 198 20.46 31.20 1.46
N GLY A 199 20.84 30.47 2.51
CA GLY A 199 22.16 30.59 3.15
C GLY A 199 23.28 29.98 2.31
N ASP A 200 24.43 30.67 2.26
CA ASP A 200 25.64 30.13 1.63
C ASP A 200 26.24 28.99 2.46
N MET A 201 26.75 27.96 1.78
CA MET A 201 27.47 26.86 2.38
C MET A 201 28.57 26.30 1.47
N TYR A 202 29.44 25.48 2.04
CA TYR A 202 30.32 24.60 1.28
C TYR A 202 29.75 23.19 1.33
N TYR A 203 29.46 22.61 0.17
CA TYR A 203 28.83 21.31 0.07
C TYR A 203 29.75 20.19 0.54
N SER A 204 29.23 19.32 1.41
CA SER A 204 29.92 18.13 1.87
C SER A 204 28.90 17.01 2.10
N TRP A 205 29.04 15.91 1.36
CA TRP A 205 28.20 14.74 1.52
C TRP A 205 28.71 13.86 2.68
N PRO A 206 27.83 13.35 3.56
CA PRO A 206 28.26 12.55 4.70
C PRO A 206 28.84 11.21 4.24
N GLN A 207 30.12 10.97 4.57
CA GLN A 207 30.84 9.73 4.21
C GLN A 207 30.36 8.52 5.04
N ARG A 208 29.72 8.73 6.18
CA ARG A 208 29.20 7.71 7.09
C ARG A 208 27.91 8.16 7.72
N MET A 209 26.95 7.22 7.79
CA MET A 209 25.74 7.41 8.59
C MET A 209 26.06 7.15 10.07
N ILE A 210 25.78 8.13 10.93
CA ILE A 210 25.97 8.03 12.38
C ILE A 210 24.64 8.44 13.04
N LEU A 211 23.83 7.45 13.42
CA LEU A 211 22.57 7.66 14.14
C LEU A 211 22.63 6.94 15.49
N PRO A 212 23.12 7.62 16.55
CA PRO A 212 23.18 7.03 17.87
C PRO A 212 21.78 6.63 18.37
N GLY A 213 21.61 5.37 18.77
CA GLY A 213 20.33 4.86 19.27
C GLY A 213 19.37 4.31 18.21
N TYR A 214 19.66 4.47 16.91
CA TYR A 214 18.88 3.87 15.85
C TYR A 214 19.65 2.71 15.19
N ASN A 215 19.28 1.48 15.55
CA ASN A 215 19.93 0.26 15.06
C ASN A 215 18.87 -0.84 14.86
N PRO A 216 18.15 -0.85 13.72
CA PRO A 216 17.13 -1.84 13.44
C PRO A 216 17.68 -3.28 13.49
N THR A 217 16.95 -4.18 14.15
CA THR A 217 17.29 -5.60 14.20
C THR A 217 16.78 -6.28 12.92
N THR A 218 17.70 -6.78 12.11
CA THR A 218 17.34 -7.45 10.83
C THR A 218 17.49 -8.97 10.90
N LYS A 219 18.24 -9.52 11.87
CA LYS A 219 18.52 -10.96 12.01
C LYS A 219 17.95 -11.51 13.31
N ALA A 220 17.28 -12.64 13.22
CA ALA A 220 16.80 -13.37 14.38
C ALA A 220 17.93 -14.05 15.16
N HIS A 221 17.72 -14.30 16.44
CA HIS A 221 18.63 -15.11 17.25
C HIS A 221 18.37 -16.61 16.99
N GLY A 222 19.44 -17.41 16.83
CA GLY A 222 19.32 -18.83 16.45
C GLY A 222 18.43 -19.69 17.36
N ARG A 223 18.36 -19.38 18.67
CA ARG A 223 17.49 -20.09 19.61
C ARG A 223 16.01 -19.97 19.26
N VAL A 224 15.54 -18.75 18.92
CA VAL A 224 14.11 -18.55 18.59
C VAL A 224 13.75 -19.21 17.25
N LEU A 225 14.71 -19.35 16.32
CA LEU A 225 14.52 -20.10 15.08
C LEU A 225 14.34 -21.59 15.35
N SER A 226 15.16 -22.19 16.25
CA SER A 226 15.00 -23.58 16.67
C SER A 226 13.67 -23.80 17.40
N ASP A 227 13.25 -22.88 18.26
CA ASP A 227 11.96 -22.98 18.95
C ASP A 227 10.79 -22.90 17.96
N ALA A 228 10.88 -22.03 16.94
CA ALA A 228 9.90 -21.96 15.85
C ALA A 228 9.85 -23.26 15.03
N ALA A 229 11.01 -23.82 14.65
CA ALA A 229 11.08 -25.06 13.87
C ALA A 229 10.38 -26.23 14.59
N LYS A 230 10.52 -26.33 15.93
CA LYS A 230 9.82 -27.34 16.75
C LYS A 230 8.31 -27.15 16.75
N LEU A 231 7.80 -25.91 16.66
CA LEU A 231 6.36 -25.69 16.55
C LEU A 231 5.81 -26.23 15.22
N PHE A 232 6.56 -26.08 14.12
CA PHE A 232 6.16 -26.66 12.84
C PHE A 232 6.15 -28.20 12.88
N GLU A 233 7.13 -28.82 13.55
CA GLU A 233 7.18 -30.27 13.71
C GLU A 233 5.96 -30.84 14.47
N GLN A 234 5.39 -30.06 15.38
CA GLN A 234 4.24 -30.45 16.23
C GLN A 234 2.88 -30.03 15.65
N SER A 235 2.85 -29.41 14.48
CA SER A 235 1.62 -28.85 13.90
C SER A 235 1.05 -29.73 12.78
N TYR A 236 -0.24 -30.04 12.87
CA TYR A 236 -1.00 -30.75 11.84
C TYR A 236 -1.92 -29.83 11.02
N ARG A 237 -2.10 -28.60 11.47
CA ARG A 237 -2.95 -27.58 10.81
C ARG A 237 -2.23 -26.22 10.77
N PRO A 238 -1.02 -26.16 10.22
CA PRO A 238 -0.32 -24.89 10.11
C PRO A 238 -0.99 -23.95 9.10
N VAL A 239 -0.85 -22.62 9.31
CA VAL A 239 -1.24 -21.58 8.35
C VAL A 239 -0.16 -20.50 8.32
N LEU A 240 0.26 -20.11 7.13
CA LEU A 240 1.13 -18.96 6.90
C LEU A 240 0.25 -17.71 6.67
N TYR A 241 0.28 -16.80 7.63
CA TYR A 241 -0.45 -15.53 7.60
C TYR A 241 0.50 -14.42 7.14
N VAL A 242 0.44 -14.09 5.85
CA VAL A 242 1.38 -13.22 5.15
C VAL A 242 0.87 -11.79 5.10
N GLY A 243 1.63 -10.85 5.66
CA GLY A 243 1.32 -9.43 5.69
C GLY A 243 2.21 -8.58 4.79
N GLY A 244 1.93 -7.27 4.77
CA GLY A 244 2.68 -6.29 3.96
C GLY A 244 4.17 -6.26 4.21
N GLY A 245 4.65 -6.66 5.41
CA GLY A 245 6.08 -6.78 5.71
C GLY A 245 6.80 -7.80 4.82
N ALA A 246 6.11 -8.87 4.40
CA ALA A 246 6.67 -9.83 3.44
C ALA A 246 6.81 -9.22 2.03
N ALA A 247 5.89 -8.34 1.63
CA ALA A 247 5.99 -7.59 0.38
C ALA A 247 7.18 -6.62 0.40
N ARG A 248 7.33 -5.85 1.49
CA ARG A 248 8.43 -4.88 1.66
C ARG A 248 9.83 -5.53 1.74
N SER A 249 9.88 -6.81 2.11
CA SER A 249 11.12 -7.60 2.24
C SER A 249 11.41 -8.48 1.01
N ASP A 250 10.61 -8.40 -0.07
CA ASP A 250 10.71 -9.26 -1.26
C ASP A 250 10.76 -10.77 -0.92
N ALA A 251 10.00 -11.17 0.09
CA ALA A 251 10.08 -12.51 0.67
C ALA A 251 9.22 -13.56 -0.06
N GLY A 252 8.52 -13.24 -1.14
CA GLY A 252 7.53 -14.10 -1.79
C GLY A 252 8.04 -15.52 -2.09
N LYS A 253 9.20 -15.65 -2.74
CA LYS A 253 9.80 -16.96 -3.04
C LYS A 253 10.16 -17.77 -1.79
N LEU A 254 10.56 -17.11 -0.71
CA LEU A 254 10.87 -17.76 0.56
C LEU A 254 9.59 -18.20 1.29
N VAL A 255 8.51 -17.43 1.16
CA VAL A 255 7.19 -17.84 1.67
C VAL A 255 6.70 -19.08 0.92
N GLN A 256 6.83 -19.13 -0.41
CA GLN A 256 6.50 -20.32 -1.20
C GLN A 256 7.37 -21.53 -0.78
N GLU A 257 8.69 -21.37 -0.63
CA GLU A 257 9.58 -22.44 -0.15
C GLU A 257 9.16 -22.92 1.24
N LEU A 258 8.84 -22.00 2.16
CA LEU A 258 8.34 -22.37 3.49
C LEU A 258 7.04 -23.17 3.40
N ALA A 259 6.09 -22.73 2.56
CA ALA A 259 4.83 -23.43 2.32
C ALA A 259 5.02 -24.84 1.72
N GLU A 260 6.00 -25.02 0.85
CA GLU A 260 6.34 -26.35 0.30
C GLU A 260 6.95 -27.27 1.35
N VAL A 261 7.92 -26.77 2.11
CA VAL A 261 8.61 -27.53 3.15
C VAL A 261 7.65 -27.98 4.24
N THR A 262 6.73 -27.12 4.65
CA THR A 262 5.78 -27.38 5.74
C THR A 262 4.44 -27.95 5.26
N ASN A 263 4.14 -27.89 3.97
CA ASN A 263 2.84 -28.14 3.35
C ASN A 263 1.72 -27.29 3.94
N ALA A 264 2.04 -26.06 4.38
CA ALA A 264 1.08 -25.13 4.97
C ALA A 264 0.35 -24.32 3.89
N PRO A 265 -0.95 -24.02 4.04
CA PRO A 265 -1.64 -23.05 3.22
C PRO A 265 -1.17 -21.62 3.52
N ILE A 266 -1.30 -20.75 2.51
CA ILE A 266 -0.94 -19.34 2.55
C ILE A 266 -2.22 -18.52 2.54
N VAL A 267 -2.37 -17.61 3.50
CA VAL A 267 -3.40 -16.57 3.50
C VAL A 267 -2.72 -15.20 3.49
N THR A 268 -3.29 -14.24 2.77
CA THR A 268 -2.69 -12.90 2.64
C THR A 268 -3.55 -11.83 3.29
N THR A 269 -2.92 -10.78 3.79
CA THR A 269 -3.63 -9.52 4.08
C THR A 269 -3.86 -8.74 2.79
N LEU A 270 -4.68 -7.70 2.84
CA LEU A 270 -4.89 -6.78 1.72
C LEU A 270 -3.55 -6.23 1.17
N PRO A 271 -2.61 -5.68 1.97
CA PRO A 271 -1.32 -5.18 1.44
C PRO A 271 -0.35 -6.26 0.96
N ALA A 272 -0.66 -7.55 1.17
CA ALA A 272 0.20 -8.67 0.79
C ALA A 272 -0.27 -9.42 -0.48
N ARG A 273 -1.33 -8.94 -1.14
CA ARG A 273 -1.78 -9.53 -2.42
C ARG A 273 -0.65 -9.46 -3.46
N GLY A 274 -0.44 -10.54 -4.19
CA GLY A 274 0.62 -10.65 -5.18
C GLY A 274 2.02 -10.96 -4.64
N VAL A 275 2.22 -11.02 -3.31
CA VAL A 275 3.52 -11.46 -2.72
C VAL A 275 3.85 -12.90 -3.13
N VAL A 276 2.84 -13.76 -3.16
CA VAL A 276 2.85 -15.09 -3.75
C VAL A 276 1.80 -15.10 -4.85
N PRO A 277 2.09 -15.67 -6.04
CA PRO A 277 1.11 -15.77 -7.12
C PRO A 277 -0.18 -16.47 -6.69
N ASP A 278 -1.33 -15.95 -7.11
CA ASP A 278 -2.63 -16.56 -6.83
C ASP A 278 -2.80 -17.93 -7.53
N SER A 279 -2.07 -18.17 -8.62
CA SER A 279 -1.99 -19.47 -9.29
C SER A 279 -1.32 -20.56 -8.46
N ASP A 280 -0.60 -20.22 -7.37
CA ASP A 280 -0.06 -21.21 -6.43
C ASP A 280 -1.23 -21.89 -5.67
N PRO A 281 -1.39 -23.23 -5.79
CA PRO A 281 -2.51 -23.96 -5.19
C PRO A 281 -2.57 -23.86 -3.65
N LYS A 282 -1.49 -23.43 -3.00
CA LYS A 282 -1.45 -23.21 -1.56
C LYS A 282 -2.01 -21.86 -1.13
N VAL A 283 -2.19 -20.92 -2.04
CA VAL A 283 -2.78 -19.60 -1.75
C VAL A 283 -4.30 -19.73 -1.60
N LEU A 284 -4.82 -19.33 -0.44
CA LEU A 284 -6.26 -19.35 -0.14
C LEU A 284 -6.95 -18.01 -0.42
N GLY A 285 -6.19 -17.00 -0.85
CA GLY A 285 -6.66 -15.64 -1.06
C GLY A 285 -6.55 -14.77 0.19
N MET A 286 -7.31 -13.64 0.16
CA MET A 286 -7.32 -12.67 1.25
C MET A 286 -8.11 -13.21 2.45
N LEU A 287 -7.62 -12.86 3.65
CA LEU A 287 -8.28 -13.12 4.92
C LEU A 287 -8.81 -11.79 5.50
N GLY A 288 -9.76 -11.87 6.43
CA GLY A 288 -10.32 -10.73 7.16
C GLY A 288 -11.78 -10.45 6.82
N MET A 289 -12.23 -9.21 7.07
CA MET A 289 -13.64 -8.81 6.98
C MET A 289 -14.33 -9.27 5.68
N HIS A 290 -13.64 -9.19 4.55
CA HIS A 290 -14.12 -9.59 3.23
C HIS A 290 -13.27 -10.72 2.62
N GLY A 291 -12.60 -11.50 3.47
CA GLY A 291 -11.76 -12.61 3.05
C GLY A 291 -12.56 -13.80 2.52
N THR A 292 -11.88 -14.72 1.83
CA THR A 292 -12.49 -15.97 1.39
C THR A 292 -12.87 -16.84 2.60
N ILE A 293 -13.88 -17.68 2.46
CA ILE A 293 -14.28 -18.62 3.52
C ILE A 293 -13.15 -19.60 3.83
N ALA A 294 -12.42 -20.07 2.83
CA ALA A 294 -11.29 -20.97 3.02
C ALA A 294 -10.16 -20.33 3.83
N ALA A 295 -9.78 -19.08 3.52
CA ALA A 295 -8.75 -18.35 4.26
C ALA A 295 -9.16 -18.07 5.70
N THR A 296 -10.40 -17.58 5.89
CA THR A 296 -10.96 -17.27 7.22
C THR A 296 -11.10 -18.53 8.05
N GLY A 297 -11.62 -19.63 7.48
CA GLY A 297 -11.76 -20.92 8.13
C GLY A 297 -10.42 -21.54 8.49
N ALA A 298 -9.43 -21.46 7.60
CA ALA A 298 -8.09 -21.96 7.84
C ALA A 298 -7.47 -21.28 9.07
N VAL A 299 -7.50 -19.95 9.14
CA VAL A 299 -6.97 -19.21 10.30
C VAL A 299 -7.74 -19.53 11.57
N GLN A 300 -9.08 -19.59 11.52
CA GLN A 300 -9.90 -19.86 12.71
C GLN A 300 -9.74 -21.28 13.27
N ARG A 301 -9.27 -22.24 12.48
CA ARG A 301 -9.17 -23.67 12.87
C ARG A 301 -7.74 -24.21 12.90
N CYS A 302 -6.73 -23.37 12.61
CA CYS A 302 -5.33 -23.79 12.68
C CYS A 302 -4.90 -24.13 14.11
N ASP A 303 -3.84 -24.94 14.24
CA ASP A 303 -3.15 -25.20 15.50
C ASP A 303 -1.81 -24.44 15.59
N LEU A 304 -1.31 -23.95 14.45
CA LEU A 304 -0.15 -23.07 14.35
C LEU A 304 -0.44 -21.94 13.36
N LEU A 305 -0.39 -20.70 13.83
CA LEU A 305 -0.49 -19.50 13.02
C LEU A 305 0.89 -18.82 12.93
N VAL A 306 1.43 -18.72 11.72
CA VAL A 306 2.72 -18.08 11.48
C VAL A 306 2.47 -16.70 10.84
N ALA A 307 2.50 -15.65 11.64
CA ALA A 307 2.38 -14.28 11.18
C ALA A 307 3.71 -13.80 10.60
N ILE A 308 3.74 -13.50 9.31
CA ILE A 308 4.93 -13.14 8.53
C ILE A 308 4.81 -11.70 8.06
N GLY A 309 5.37 -10.76 8.82
CA GLY A 309 5.25 -9.32 8.54
C GLY A 309 3.81 -8.82 8.58
N ALA A 310 3.02 -9.30 9.55
CA ALA A 310 1.59 -8.99 9.73
C ALA A 310 1.33 -8.48 11.15
N ARG A 311 0.61 -7.37 11.28
CA ARG A 311 0.42 -6.65 12.57
C ARG A 311 -0.86 -7.01 13.33
N PHE A 312 -1.60 -8.03 12.92
CA PHE A 312 -2.89 -8.41 13.53
C PHE A 312 -3.89 -7.24 13.55
N ASP A 313 -4.14 -6.69 12.37
CA ASP A 313 -5.09 -5.59 12.14
C ASP A 313 -6.52 -5.99 12.49
N ASP A 314 -7.34 -5.05 12.99
CA ASP A 314 -8.72 -5.32 13.40
C ASP A 314 -9.64 -5.74 12.23
N ARG A 315 -9.34 -5.31 10.99
CA ARG A 315 -10.06 -5.76 9.79
C ARG A 315 -9.80 -7.22 9.45
N VAL A 316 -8.70 -7.77 9.96
CA VAL A 316 -8.36 -9.19 9.82
C VAL A 316 -8.83 -9.99 11.02
N THR A 317 -8.57 -9.52 12.24
CA THR A 317 -8.83 -10.28 13.45
C THR A 317 -10.31 -10.29 13.86
N GLY A 318 -11.06 -9.24 13.50
CA GLY A 318 -12.36 -9.01 14.08
C GLY A 318 -12.24 -8.98 15.62
N LYS A 319 -13.08 -9.75 16.34
CA LYS A 319 -13.00 -9.88 17.79
C LYS A 319 -11.73 -10.63 18.19
N LEU A 320 -10.77 -9.90 18.71
CA LEU A 320 -9.40 -10.39 18.97
C LEU A 320 -9.36 -11.64 19.86
N ASP A 321 -10.16 -11.69 20.95
CA ASP A 321 -10.23 -12.84 21.86
C ASP A 321 -10.74 -14.11 21.20
N ALA A 322 -11.46 -13.98 20.07
CA ALA A 322 -12.00 -15.09 19.30
C ALA A 322 -11.19 -15.43 18.04
N PHE A 323 -10.09 -14.71 17.78
CA PHE A 323 -9.25 -14.90 16.60
C PHE A 323 -8.28 -16.07 16.80
N ALA A 324 -8.36 -17.09 15.95
CA ALA A 324 -7.51 -18.29 15.97
C ALA A 324 -7.32 -18.85 17.40
N PRO A 325 -8.38 -19.15 18.16
CA PRO A 325 -8.30 -19.38 19.61
C PRO A 325 -7.55 -20.67 19.98
N GLY A 326 -7.41 -21.61 19.05
CA GLY A 326 -6.70 -22.88 19.24
C GLY A 326 -5.25 -22.87 18.77
N ALA A 327 -4.76 -21.76 18.20
CA ALA A 327 -3.46 -21.69 17.57
C ALA A 327 -2.36 -21.25 18.54
N ARG A 328 -1.20 -21.92 18.45
CA ARG A 328 0.08 -21.33 18.84
C ARG A 328 0.52 -20.33 17.78
N VAL A 329 1.25 -19.30 18.18
CA VAL A 329 1.59 -18.19 17.28
C VAL A 329 3.10 -18.00 17.18
N ILE A 330 3.63 -18.06 15.96
CA ILE A 330 4.95 -17.51 15.61
C ILE A 330 4.70 -16.13 14.99
N HIS A 331 5.36 -15.09 15.51
CA HIS A 331 5.23 -13.73 14.98
C HIS A 331 6.58 -13.22 14.52
N ILE A 332 6.73 -13.05 13.21
CA ILE A 332 7.93 -12.53 12.55
C ILE A 332 7.63 -11.10 12.10
N ASP A 333 8.31 -10.12 12.69
CA ASP A 333 8.19 -8.72 12.31
C ASP A 333 9.52 -7.98 12.50
N ILE A 334 9.78 -6.98 11.67
CA ILE A 334 10.96 -6.13 11.78
C ILE A 334 10.80 -5.08 12.88
N ASP A 335 9.56 -4.73 13.21
CA ASP A 335 9.23 -3.76 14.25
C ASP A 335 8.99 -4.46 15.60
N PRO A 336 9.90 -4.32 16.58
CA PRO A 336 9.70 -4.93 17.88
C PRO A 336 8.44 -4.41 18.60
N ALA A 337 7.91 -3.24 18.23
CA ALA A 337 6.70 -2.68 18.84
C ALA A 337 5.42 -3.39 18.38
N GLU A 338 5.44 -4.08 17.24
CA GLU A 338 4.30 -4.86 16.77
C GLU A 338 4.23 -6.24 17.45
N ILE A 339 5.37 -6.77 17.92
CA ILE A 339 5.43 -8.07 18.58
C ILE A 339 4.64 -8.07 19.89
N GLY A 340 3.57 -8.87 19.93
CA GLY A 340 2.73 -9.01 21.13
C GLY A 340 1.79 -7.83 21.38
N LYS A 341 1.72 -6.83 20.52
CA LYS A 341 0.83 -5.67 20.65
C LYS A 341 -0.65 -6.06 20.68
N ASN A 342 -1.11 -6.82 19.71
CA ASN A 342 -2.49 -7.27 19.61
C ASN A 342 -2.65 -8.74 20.02
N ARG A 343 -1.75 -9.62 19.60
CA ARG A 343 -1.79 -11.06 19.90
C ARG A 343 -0.44 -11.49 20.48
N GLN A 344 -0.44 -12.10 21.68
CA GLN A 344 0.77 -12.64 22.27
C GLN A 344 1.26 -13.84 21.48
N PRO A 345 2.51 -13.84 20.99
CA PRO A 345 3.09 -14.98 20.31
C PRO A 345 3.73 -15.97 21.30
N ASP A 346 3.71 -17.26 20.94
CA ASP A 346 4.50 -18.29 21.61
C ASP A 346 5.99 -18.17 21.26
N VAL A 347 6.28 -17.79 20.00
CA VAL A 347 7.64 -17.53 19.53
C VAL A 347 7.70 -16.16 18.86
N PRO A 348 8.22 -15.12 19.55
CA PRO A 348 8.48 -13.81 18.97
C PRO A 348 9.78 -13.81 18.18
N ILE A 349 9.77 -13.32 16.93
CA ILE A 349 10.96 -13.20 16.08
C ILE A 349 11.06 -11.78 15.53
N VAL A 350 11.97 -10.99 16.07
CA VAL A 350 12.28 -9.67 15.54
C VAL A 350 13.33 -9.79 14.45
N GLY A 351 13.02 -9.35 13.24
CA GLY A 351 13.94 -9.36 12.12
C GLY A 351 13.26 -9.10 10.78
N ASP A 352 14.07 -8.86 9.76
CA ASP A 352 13.62 -8.75 8.37
C ASP A 352 13.09 -10.11 7.88
N VAL A 353 11.93 -10.12 7.26
CA VAL A 353 11.22 -11.36 6.88
C VAL A 353 12.09 -12.25 5.98
N ALA A 354 12.68 -11.70 4.91
CA ALA A 354 13.49 -12.51 4.00
C ALA A 354 14.74 -13.06 4.68
N THR A 355 15.36 -12.27 5.55
CA THR A 355 16.53 -12.70 6.32
C THR A 355 16.17 -13.81 7.32
N VAL A 356 15.05 -13.64 8.02
CA VAL A 356 14.55 -14.64 8.98
C VAL A 356 14.19 -15.96 8.29
N LEU A 357 13.46 -15.89 7.18
CA LEU A 357 13.05 -17.11 6.45
C LEU A 357 14.25 -17.88 5.86
N LYS A 358 15.28 -17.18 5.36
CA LYS A 358 16.53 -17.82 4.90
C LYS A 358 17.20 -18.67 5.98
N ASP A 359 17.12 -18.23 7.23
CA ASP A 359 17.71 -18.93 8.37
C ASP A 359 16.73 -19.96 8.97
N LEU A 360 15.41 -19.72 8.97
CA LEU A 360 14.40 -20.58 9.57
C LEU A 360 14.12 -21.85 8.74
N ILE A 361 14.06 -21.74 7.41
CA ILE A 361 13.74 -22.88 6.53
C ILE A 361 14.75 -24.04 6.70
N PRO A 362 16.07 -23.81 6.75
CA PRO A 362 17.04 -24.87 7.05
C PRO A 362 16.85 -25.51 8.44
N GLU A 363 16.44 -24.74 9.45
CA GLU A 363 16.14 -25.28 10.79
C GLU A 363 14.96 -26.24 10.74
N ILE A 364 13.86 -25.84 10.05
CA ILE A 364 12.67 -26.71 9.88
C ILE A 364 13.06 -28.00 9.14
N LYS A 365 13.85 -27.91 8.07
CA LYS A 365 14.34 -29.11 7.34
C LYS A 365 15.18 -30.03 8.22
N ARG A 366 15.95 -29.47 9.17
CA ARG A 366 16.73 -30.28 10.15
C ARG A 366 15.81 -31.00 11.14
N GLU A 367 14.83 -30.35 11.71
CA GLU A 367 13.85 -30.96 12.61
C GLU A 367 13.08 -32.09 11.88
N GLN A 368 12.62 -31.82 10.65
CA GLN A 368 11.94 -32.84 9.83
C GLN A 368 12.81 -34.03 9.48
N ALA A 369 14.13 -33.86 9.30
CA ALA A 369 15.05 -34.97 9.05
C ALA A 369 15.19 -35.90 10.27
N VAL A 370 14.97 -35.39 11.48
CA VAL A 370 15.07 -36.16 12.74
C VAL A 370 13.73 -36.78 13.11
N HIS A 371 12.64 -36.02 13.01
CA HIS A 371 11.33 -36.38 13.57
C HIS A 371 10.30 -36.79 12.51
N GLY A 372 10.60 -36.55 11.23
CA GLY A 372 9.61 -36.68 10.14
C GLY A 372 8.81 -35.40 9.90
N LYS A 373 8.09 -35.40 8.79
CA LYS A 373 7.18 -34.30 8.43
C LYS A 373 5.77 -34.63 8.94
N PRO A 374 5.07 -33.70 9.65
CA PRO A 374 3.69 -33.90 10.05
C PRO A 374 2.78 -34.15 8.83
N ASP A 375 1.81 -35.05 8.98
CA ASP A 375 0.80 -35.30 7.98
C ASP A 375 -0.31 -34.24 8.07
N THR A 376 -0.37 -33.38 7.06
CA THR A 376 -1.38 -32.31 6.93
C THR A 376 -2.48 -32.66 5.93
N SER A 377 -2.57 -33.92 5.46
CA SER A 377 -3.52 -34.33 4.40
C SER A 377 -4.96 -34.04 4.79
N HIS A 378 -5.35 -34.42 6.02
CA HIS A 378 -6.71 -34.16 6.50
C HIS A 378 -7.03 -32.65 6.63
N TRP A 379 -6.00 -31.83 6.91
CA TRP A 379 -6.17 -30.38 6.92
C TRP A 379 -6.53 -29.83 5.55
N TRP A 380 -5.83 -30.32 4.51
CA TRP A 380 -6.13 -29.93 3.12
C TRP A 380 -7.47 -30.44 2.62
N GLU A 381 -7.94 -31.61 3.07
CA GLU A 381 -9.32 -32.08 2.79
C GLU A 381 -10.35 -31.05 3.29
N ILE A 382 -10.22 -30.58 4.51
CA ILE A 382 -11.13 -29.57 5.10
C ILE A 382 -11.08 -28.26 4.32
N ILE A 383 -9.87 -27.78 3.99
CA ILE A 383 -9.70 -26.53 3.25
C ILE A 383 -10.31 -26.62 1.85
N ASN A 384 -10.06 -27.72 1.15
CA ASN A 384 -10.59 -27.93 -0.19
C ASN A 384 -12.13 -28.06 -0.19
N ASP A 385 -12.72 -28.66 0.83
CA ASP A 385 -14.16 -28.68 1.03
C ASP A 385 -14.75 -27.27 1.16
N TRP A 386 -14.07 -26.36 1.90
CA TRP A 386 -14.49 -24.96 1.97
C TRP A 386 -14.34 -24.24 0.63
N ARG A 387 -13.25 -24.47 -0.12
CA ARG A 387 -13.03 -23.88 -1.44
C ARG A 387 -14.14 -24.28 -2.43
N GLU A 388 -14.50 -25.54 -2.43
CA GLU A 388 -15.50 -26.08 -3.33
C GLU A 388 -16.91 -25.59 -2.99
N LYS A 389 -17.26 -25.57 -1.70
CA LYS A 389 -18.60 -25.20 -1.24
C LYS A 389 -18.85 -23.69 -1.24
N TYR A 390 -17.82 -22.89 -1.01
CA TYR A 390 -17.96 -21.46 -0.77
C TYR A 390 -17.00 -20.62 -1.63
N PRO A 391 -17.03 -20.74 -2.98
CA PRO A 391 -16.28 -19.86 -3.87
C PRO A 391 -16.82 -18.43 -3.77
N ILE A 392 -16.03 -17.43 -4.15
CA ILE A 392 -16.52 -16.04 -4.23
C ILE A 392 -17.69 -15.98 -5.22
N LYS A 393 -18.80 -15.39 -4.76
CA LYS A 393 -20.04 -15.21 -5.52
C LYS A 393 -20.62 -13.82 -5.23
N TRP A 394 -21.48 -13.36 -6.12
CA TRP A 394 -22.23 -12.12 -5.95
C TRP A 394 -23.68 -12.30 -6.41
N ASP A 395 -24.52 -11.35 -6.02
CA ASP A 395 -25.92 -11.30 -6.44
C ASP A 395 -26.01 -10.69 -7.85
N GLU A 396 -26.91 -11.19 -8.68
CA GLU A 396 -27.18 -10.61 -9.99
C GLU A 396 -28.00 -9.34 -9.87
N PRO A 397 -27.69 -8.28 -10.67
CA PRO A 397 -28.45 -7.05 -10.67
C PRO A 397 -29.93 -7.26 -11.02
N THR A 398 -30.81 -6.56 -10.30
CA THR A 398 -32.26 -6.66 -10.50
C THR A 398 -32.86 -5.54 -11.34
N ASP A 399 -32.05 -4.51 -11.66
CA ASP A 399 -32.44 -3.30 -12.39
C ASP A 399 -31.94 -3.25 -13.84
N GLY A 400 -31.25 -4.31 -14.29
CA GLY A 400 -30.68 -4.41 -15.63
C GLY A 400 -29.32 -3.72 -15.81
N SER A 401 -28.74 -3.19 -14.73
CA SER A 401 -27.37 -2.66 -14.73
C SER A 401 -26.35 -3.80 -14.65
N MET A 402 -25.04 -3.47 -14.78
CA MET A 402 -23.96 -4.46 -14.65
C MET A 402 -23.61 -4.72 -13.18
N ALA A 403 -23.23 -5.95 -12.84
CA ALA A 403 -22.60 -6.25 -11.56
C ALA A 403 -21.18 -5.66 -11.52
N PRO A 404 -20.81 -4.85 -10.51
CA PRO A 404 -19.45 -4.30 -10.42
C PRO A 404 -18.39 -5.41 -10.30
N GLN A 405 -18.73 -6.53 -9.68
CA GLN A 405 -17.88 -7.70 -9.55
C GLN A 405 -17.56 -8.32 -10.92
N TRP A 406 -18.55 -8.42 -11.78
CA TRP A 406 -18.38 -8.90 -13.15
C TRP A 406 -17.42 -7.99 -13.94
N VAL A 407 -17.58 -6.67 -13.83
CA VAL A 407 -16.68 -5.70 -14.50
C VAL A 407 -15.23 -5.91 -14.05
N ILE A 408 -14.98 -6.05 -12.74
CA ILE A 408 -13.64 -6.28 -12.20
C ILE A 408 -13.06 -7.61 -12.70
N LYS A 409 -13.87 -8.67 -12.77
CA LYS A 409 -13.41 -9.96 -13.32
C LYS A 409 -13.03 -9.83 -14.79
N GLN A 410 -13.81 -9.09 -15.60
CA GLN A 410 -13.46 -8.83 -16.99
C GLN A 410 -12.17 -8.00 -17.13
N LEU A 411 -11.94 -7.02 -16.23
CA LEU A 411 -10.67 -6.30 -16.20
C LEU A 411 -9.50 -7.25 -15.93
N SER A 412 -9.61 -8.15 -14.94
CA SER A 412 -8.58 -9.15 -14.64
C SER A 412 -8.30 -10.06 -15.83
N ASP A 413 -9.35 -10.55 -16.51
CA ASP A 413 -9.24 -11.50 -17.61
C ASP A 413 -8.68 -10.89 -18.91
N LEU A 414 -8.89 -9.59 -19.13
CA LEU A 414 -8.54 -8.88 -20.37
C LEU A 414 -7.29 -8.01 -20.26
N ALA A 415 -6.77 -7.76 -19.05
CA ALA A 415 -5.59 -6.93 -18.84
C ALA A 415 -4.31 -7.68 -19.20
N ASP A 416 -3.24 -6.91 -19.41
CA ASP A 416 -1.91 -7.45 -19.56
C ASP A 416 -1.47 -8.15 -18.25
N PRO A 417 -0.83 -9.33 -18.30
CA PRO A 417 -0.36 -10.03 -17.10
C PRO A 417 0.64 -9.23 -16.24
N ASP A 418 1.28 -8.22 -16.82
CA ASP A 418 2.22 -7.34 -16.12
C ASP A 418 1.56 -6.07 -15.54
N THR A 419 0.24 -5.97 -15.60
CA THR A 419 -0.52 -4.82 -15.10
C THR A 419 -0.23 -4.54 -13.62
N ILE A 420 0.02 -3.27 -13.32
CA ILE A 420 0.00 -2.73 -11.97
C ILE A 420 -1.43 -2.27 -11.66
N TRP A 421 -2.01 -2.86 -10.62
CA TRP A 421 -3.36 -2.57 -10.16
C TRP A 421 -3.33 -1.58 -9.01
N VAL A 422 -4.11 -0.52 -9.13
CA VAL A 422 -4.27 0.50 -8.09
C VAL A 422 -5.75 0.63 -7.76
N THR A 423 -6.10 0.81 -6.50
CA THR A 423 -7.49 1.10 -6.14
C THR A 423 -7.63 2.35 -5.31
N GLY A 424 -8.76 3.05 -5.49
CA GLY A 424 -9.31 3.91 -4.45
C GLY A 424 -9.85 3.10 -3.28
N VAL A 425 -10.63 3.73 -2.40
CA VAL A 425 -11.14 3.09 -1.19
C VAL A 425 -12.67 2.99 -1.19
N GLY A 426 -13.18 1.77 -1.03
CA GLY A 426 -14.61 1.46 -1.01
C GLY A 426 -14.90 -0.01 -1.33
N GLN A 427 -16.12 -0.30 -1.78
CA GLN A 427 -16.52 -1.66 -2.19
C GLN A 427 -15.64 -2.17 -3.35
N HIS A 428 -15.32 -1.31 -4.32
CA HIS A 428 -14.46 -1.62 -5.46
C HIS A 428 -13.08 -2.13 -5.04
N GLN A 429 -12.49 -1.60 -3.97
CA GLN A 429 -11.25 -2.07 -3.38
C GLN A 429 -11.37 -3.52 -2.89
N MET A 430 -12.47 -3.84 -2.20
CA MET A 430 -12.69 -5.19 -1.69
C MET A 430 -12.96 -6.18 -2.82
N TRP A 431 -13.79 -5.83 -3.79
CA TRP A 431 -14.03 -6.67 -4.95
C TRP A 431 -12.76 -6.89 -5.79
N ALA A 432 -11.93 -5.86 -5.96
CA ALA A 432 -10.65 -5.99 -6.65
C ALA A 432 -9.73 -7.01 -5.96
N THR A 433 -9.62 -6.95 -4.62
CA THR A 433 -8.82 -7.93 -3.87
C THR A 433 -9.35 -9.36 -3.92
N GLN A 434 -10.64 -9.54 -4.20
CA GLN A 434 -11.27 -10.86 -4.28
C GLN A 434 -11.22 -11.47 -5.69
N LEU A 435 -11.20 -10.64 -6.75
CA LEU A 435 -11.52 -11.07 -8.12
C LEU A 435 -10.38 -10.87 -9.12
N ILE A 436 -9.36 -10.07 -8.77
CA ILE A 436 -8.16 -9.94 -9.59
C ILE A 436 -7.20 -11.08 -9.25
N ASP A 437 -6.65 -11.70 -10.27
CA ASP A 437 -5.60 -12.71 -10.15
C ASP A 437 -4.23 -12.01 -10.08
N PHE A 438 -3.62 -11.98 -8.90
CA PHE A 438 -2.33 -11.34 -8.66
C PHE A 438 -1.20 -12.34 -8.85
N GLU A 439 -0.40 -12.17 -9.90
CA GLU A 439 0.68 -13.11 -10.25
C GLU A 439 2.09 -12.57 -9.94
N LYS A 440 2.20 -11.26 -9.65
CA LYS A 440 3.52 -10.62 -9.50
C LYS A 440 3.60 -9.74 -8.25
N PRO A 441 4.77 -9.68 -7.61
CA PRO A 441 5.00 -8.73 -6.53
C PRO A 441 5.00 -7.28 -7.05
N HIS A 442 4.73 -6.33 -6.18
CA HIS A 442 4.67 -4.90 -6.48
C HIS A 442 3.64 -4.49 -7.56
N SER A 443 2.68 -5.36 -7.85
CA SER A 443 1.60 -5.12 -8.81
C SER A 443 0.27 -4.72 -8.17
N TRP A 444 0.22 -4.56 -6.85
CA TRP A 444 -0.98 -4.19 -6.11
C TRP A 444 -0.73 -3.01 -5.17
N LEU A 445 -1.50 -1.93 -5.36
CA LEU A 445 -1.41 -0.68 -4.59
C LEU A 445 -2.79 -0.28 -4.08
N SER A 446 -2.88 -0.06 -2.78
CA SER A 446 -4.14 0.33 -2.15
C SER A 446 -3.87 0.93 -0.77
N SER A 447 -4.64 1.91 -0.34
CA SER A 447 -4.61 2.40 1.03
C SER A 447 -5.28 1.38 1.95
N GLY A 448 -4.46 0.56 2.62
CA GLY A 448 -4.94 -0.57 3.43
C GLY A 448 -5.13 -0.25 4.89
N GLY A 449 -4.27 0.58 5.47
CA GLY A 449 -4.26 0.89 6.89
C GLY A 449 -5.13 2.08 7.27
N LEU A 450 -5.01 3.19 6.55
CA LEU A 450 -5.80 4.40 6.81
C LEU A 450 -7.14 4.37 6.05
N GLY A 451 -7.17 3.82 4.84
CA GLY A 451 -8.37 3.73 4.02
C GLY A 451 -8.74 5.07 3.39
N THR A 452 -7.79 5.73 2.76
CA THR A 452 -7.92 7.08 2.23
C THR A 452 -8.66 7.10 0.90
N MET A 453 -9.90 7.60 0.86
CA MET A 453 -10.57 7.94 -0.39
C MET A 453 -9.81 9.05 -1.09
N GLY A 454 -9.65 8.94 -2.44
CA GLY A 454 -8.82 9.85 -3.23
C GLY A 454 -7.35 9.44 -3.37
N TYR A 455 -6.93 8.33 -2.73
CA TYR A 455 -5.61 7.72 -2.92
C TYR A 455 -5.38 7.27 -4.37
N GLY A 456 -6.40 6.75 -5.05
CA GLY A 456 -6.29 5.94 -6.25
C GLY A 456 -5.59 6.62 -7.42
N LEU A 457 -6.12 7.74 -7.92
CA LEU A 457 -5.58 8.40 -9.12
C LEU A 457 -4.13 8.91 -8.93
N PRO A 458 -3.80 9.64 -7.85
CA PRO A 458 -2.42 10.06 -7.64
C PRO A 458 -1.45 8.87 -7.51
N ALA A 459 -1.82 7.82 -6.77
CA ALA A 459 -0.98 6.63 -6.63
C ALA A 459 -0.77 5.92 -7.98
N ALA A 460 -1.78 5.88 -8.85
CA ALA A 460 -1.66 5.34 -10.20
C ALA A 460 -0.69 6.16 -11.06
N ILE A 461 -0.72 7.50 -10.95
CA ILE A 461 0.25 8.38 -11.59
C ILE A 461 1.67 8.06 -11.09
N GLY A 462 1.87 7.99 -9.77
CA GLY A 462 3.17 7.65 -9.18
C GLY A 462 3.68 6.28 -9.61
N ALA A 463 2.82 5.27 -9.64
CA ALA A 463 3.16 3.93 -10.12
C ALA A 463 3.55 3.92 -11.60
N ARG A 464 2.85 4.69 -12.44
CA ARG A 464 3.16 4.80 -13.86
C ARG A 464 4.51 5.50 -14.09
N VAL A 465 4.76 6.60 -13.37
CA VAL A 465 6.05 7.31 -13.38
C VAL A 465 7.20 6.38 -13.00
N GLY A 466 7.02 5.59 -11.94
CA GLY A 466 8.01 4.60 -11.49
C GLY A 466 8.22 3.46 -12.49
N SER A 467 7.15 2.98 -13.11
CA SER A 467 7.19 1.89 -14.09
C SER A 467 8.10 2.18 -15.28
N GLU A 468 8.14 3.41 -15.77
CA GLU A 468 8.99 3.82 -16.89
C GLU A 468 10.48 3.59 -16.65
N ARG A 469 10.93 3.61 -15.40
CA ARG A 469 12.36 3.60 -15.05
C ARG A 469 12.85 2.32 -14.39
N PHE A 470 12.00 1.64 -13.63
CA PHE A 470 12.41 0.57 -12.73
C PHE A 470 11.93 -0.82 -13.14
N HIS A 471 11.13 -0.92 -14.18
CA HIS A 471 10.69 -2.20 -14.73
C HIS A 471 11.30 -2.45 -16.12
N GLU A 472 11.47 -3.71 -16.48
CA GLU A 472 11.84 -4.11 -17.84
C GLU A 472 10.65 -3.87 -18.77
N GLY A 473 10.61 -2.73 -19.42
CA GLY A 473 9.49 -2.25 -20.23
C GLY A 473 8.44 -1.49 -19.41
N GLU A 474 7.65 -0.69 -20.10
CA GLU A 474 6.56 0.08 -19.52
C GLU A 474 5.41 -0.86 -19.16
N LYS A 475 5.07 -0.94 -17.87
CA LYS A 475 3.93 -1.72 -17.41
C LYS A 475 2.64 -0.91 -17.52
N PRO A 476 1.53 -1.49 -17.99
CA PRO A 476 0.23 -0.86 -17.89
C PRO A 476 -0.14 -0.62 -16.42
N VAL A 477 -0.79 0.51 -16.15
CA VAL A 477 -1.34 0.82 -14.82
C VAL A 477 -2.85 0.98 -14.96
N TRP A 478 -3.61 0.13 -14.25
CA TRP A 478 -5.05 0.23 -14.12
C TRP A 478 -5.43 0.72 -12.73
N LEU A 479 -6.18 1.81 -12.67
CA LEU A 479 -6.88 2.27 -11.49
C LEU A 479 -8.31 1.72 -11.51
N ILE A 480 -8.74 1.08 -10.43
CA ILE A 480 -10.13 0.75 -10.17
C ILE A 480 -10.62 1.67 -9.05
N ASP A 481 -11.54 2.55 -9.33
CA ASP A 481 -12.05 3.51 -8.36
C ASP A 481 -13.58 3.58 -8.36
N GLY A 482 -14.17 4.02 -7.26
CA GLY A 482 -15.57 4.38 -7.18
C GLY A 482 -15.76 5.86 -7.45
N ASP A 483 -16.95 6.23 -7.93
CA ASP A 483 -17.31 7.62 -8.24
C ASP A 483 -17.11 8.58 -7.07
N GLY A 484 -17.38 8.14 -5.84
CA GLY A 484 -17.19 8.96 -4.64
C GLY A 484 -15.72 9.17 -4.26
N SER A 485 -14.88 8.12 -4.36
CA SER A 485 -13.44 8.19 -4.06
C SER A 485 -12.69 8.99 -5.14
N PHE A 486 -12.99 8.74 -6.39
CA PHE A 486 -12.36 9.40 -7.54
C PHE A 486 -12.55 10.92 -7.54
N GLN A 487 -13.73 11.39 -7.13
CA GLN A 487 -14.03 12.84 -7.08
C GLN A 487 -13.08 13.63 -6.15
N MET A 488 -12.48 12.98 -5.15
CA MET A 488 -11.65 13.67 -4.15
C MET A 488 -10.29 14.13 -4.69
N THR A 489 -9.82 13.57 -5.82
CA THR A 489 -8.54 13.92 -6.46
C THR A 489 -8.63 13.90 -7.99
N SER A 490 -9.83 14.09 -8.54
CA SER A 490 -10.07 14.04 -9.99
C SER A 490 -9.35 15.13 -10.79
N GLU A 491 -8.93 16.23 -10.16
CA GLU A 491 -8.08 17.28 -10.74
C GLU A 491 -6.73 16.76 -11.22
N GLU A 492 -6.26 15.63 -10.70
CA GLU A 492 -5.01 15.01 -11.11
C GLU A 492 -5.08 14.35 -12.51
N LEU A 493 -6.27 14.30 -13.12
CA LEU A 493 -6.38 14.05 -14.56
C LEU A 493 -5.56 15.06 -15.37
N ALA A 494 -5.51 16.33 -14.90
CA ALA A 494 -4.66 17.35 -15.51
C ALA A 494 -3.17 17.00 -15.41
N THR A 495 -2.72 16.47 -14.27
CA THR A 495 -1.35 15.99 -14.09
C THR A 495 -1.07 14.82 -15.02
N ALA A 496 -1.93 13.80 -15.01
CA ALA A 496 -1.75 12.60 -15.84
C ALA A 496 -1.68 12.95 -17.34
N PHE A 497 -2.49 13.90 -17.80
CA PHE A 497 -2.46 14.37 -19.19
C PHE A 497 -1.19 15.18 -19.51
N HIS A 498 -0.84 16.14 -18.65
CA HIS A 498 0.28 17.06 -18.86
C HIS A 498 1.64 16.32 -18.85
N ASP A 499 1.82 15.38 -17.93
CA ASP A 499 3.06 14.63 -17.78
C ASP A 499 3.10 13.35 -18.64
N HIS A 500 2.14 13.18 -19.56
CA HIS A 500 2.03 12.04 -20.46
C HIS A 500 2.09 10.69 -19.73
N THR A 501 1.38 10.58 -18.60
CA THR A 501 1.28 9.34 -17.82
C THR A 501 0.00 8.57 -18.18
N PRO A 502 0.03 7.62 -19.13
CA PRO A 502 -1.14 6.92 -19.65
C PRO A 502 -1.68 5.90 -18.64
N VAL A 503 -2.34 6.38 -17.59
CA VAL A 503 -3.11 5.54 -16.66
C VAL A 503 -4.47 5.20 -17.24
N LYS A 504 -4.93 3.98 -16.98
CA LYS A 504 -6.26 3.50 -17.37
C LYS A 504 -7.15 3.47 -16.14
N ILE A 505 -8.31 4.10 -16.20
CA ILE A 505 -9.21 4.31 -15.05
C ILE A 505 -10.51 3.57 -15.31
N ALA A 506 -10.76 2.54 -14.53
CA ALA A 506 -12.05 1.86 -14.45
C ALA A 506 -12.86 2.48 -13.31
N LEU A 507 -13.77 3.37 -13.64
CA LEU A 507 -14.64 4.03 -12.70
C LEU A 507 -15.93 3.24 -12.51
N LEU A 508 -16.07 2.56 -11.37
CA LEU A 508 -17.28 1.83 -11.00
C LEU A 508 -18.30 2.81 -10.42
N ASN A 509 -19.13 3.35 -11.30
CA ASN A 509 -20.08 4.40 -10.97
C ASN A 509 -21.44 3.80 -10.61
N ASN A 510 -21.70 3.72 -9.31
CA ASN A 510 -22.99 3.32 -8.75
C ASN A 510 -23.78 4.51 -8.18
N SER A 511 -23.24 5.73 -8.28
CA SER A 511 -23.83 6.99 -7.82
C SER A 511 -24.13 7.04 -6.30
N VAL A 512 -23.39 6.23 -5.52
CA VAL A 512 -23.53 6.20 -4.05
C VAL A 512 -22.18 5.95 -3.36
N TYR A 513 -22.05 6.34 -2.09
CA TYR A 513 -21.00 5.84 -1.22
C TYR A 513 -21.31 4.39 -0.82
N GLY A 514 -20.99 3.44 -1.71
CA GLY A 514 -21.49 2.07 -1.68
C GLY A 514 -21.16 1.31 -0.40
N MET A 515 -19.93 1.42 0.16
CA MET A 515 -19.57 0.73 1.39
C MET A 515 -20.36 1.25 2.60
N VAL A 516 -20.55 2.58 2.69
CA VAL A 516 -21.36 3.18 3.77
C VAL A 516 -22.83 2.80 3.61
N ARG A 517 -23.35 2.82 2.38
CA ARG A 517 -24.71 2.39 2.05
C ARG A 517 -24.93 0.91 2.42
N GLN A 518 -23.99 0.01 2.11
CA GLN A 518 -24.05 -1.40 2.52
C GLN A 518 -24.20 -1.53 4.05
N TRP A 519 -23.46 -0.74 4.82
CA TRP A 519 -23.56 -0.77 6.28
C TRP A 519 -24.90 -0.20 6.77
N GLN A 520 -25.42 0.83 6.12
CA GLN A 520 -26.77 1.36 6.42
C GLN A 520 -27.85 0.30 6.15
N THR A 521 -27.73 -0.45 5.07
CA THR A 521 -28.60 -1.60 4.77
C THR A 521 -28.53 -2.65 5.87
N LEU A 522 -27.32 -3.07 6.26
CA LEU A 522 -27.13 -4.21 7.15
C LEU A 522 -27.37 -3.90 8.64
N PHE A 523 -27.06 -2.67 9.07
CA PHE A 523 -26.97 -2.34 10.50
C PHE A 523 -27.85 -1.17 10.95
N TYR A 524 -28.39 -0.38 10.00
CA TYR A 524 -29.14 0.83 10.31
C TYR A 524 -30.56 0.84 9.69
N GLY A 525 -31.14 -0.33 9.38
CA GLY A 525 -32.51 -0.46 8.91
C GLY A 525 -32.80 0.30 7.61
N GLU A 526 -31.84 0.36 6.70
CA GLU A 526 -31.93 1.04 5.38
C GLU A 526 -32.14 2.57 5.48
N HIS A 527 -31.74 3.19 6.59
CA HIS A 527 -31.73 4.63 6.71
C HIS A 527 -30.54 5.23 5.94
N TYR A 528 -30.74 5.49 4.65
CA TYR A 528 -29.72 5.99 3.74
C TYR A 528 -29.51 7.50 3.91
N SER A 529 -28.69 7.89 4.89
CA SER A 529 -28.37 9.29 5.17
C SER A 529 -27.05 9.68 4.52
N ALA A 530 -27.08 10.71 3.66
CA ALA A 530 -25.91 11.31 3.01
C ALA A 530 -25.01 10.33 2.23
N THR A 531 -25.59 9.29 1.64
CA THR A 531 -24.85 8.29 0.84
C THR A 531 -25.18 8.33 -0.65
N ASN A 532 -26.26 9.01 -1.06
CA ASN A 532 -26.58 9.21 -2.47
C ASN A 532 -25.78 10.38 -3.04
N LEU A 533 -25.13 10.16 -4.18
CA LEU A 533 -24.37 11.17 -4.92
C LEU A 533 -25.18 11.75 -6.10
N MET A 534 -26.43 11.27 -6.30
CA MET A 534 -27.40 11.76 -7.27
C MET A 534 -28.49 12.56 -6.57
N ASP A 535 -29.04 13.58 -7.23
CA ASP A 535 -30.27 14.22 -6.82
C ASP A 535 -31.49 13.31 -7.11
N GLY A 536 -32.20 13.02 -6.06
CA GLY A 536 -33.58 12.51 -5.91
C GLY A 536 -34.16 11.56 -6.98
N GLU A 537 -34.81 10.51 -6.51
CA GLU A 537 -35.48 9.46 -7.30
C GLU A 537 -36.53 9.94 -8.32
N ASN A 538 -36.75 11.26 -8.48
CA ASN A 538 -37.92 11.82 -9.20
C ASN A 538 -37.58 12.82 -10.30
N THR A 539 -36.34 12.99 -10.72
CA THR A 539 -36.02 13.87 -11.87
C THR A 539 -35.44 13.04 -13.03
N PRO A 540 -36.28 12.63 -13.99
CA PRO A 540 -35.84 11.79 -15.13
C PRO A 540 -34.84 12.48 -16.07
N GLU A 541 -34.60 13.77 -15.90
CA GLU A 541 -33.80 14.60 -16.81
C GLU A 541 -32.42 14.99 -16.26
N ILE A 542 -32.09 14.70 -15.00
CA ILE A 542 -30.77 15.00 -14.44
C ILE A 542 -29.91 13.73 -14.54
N VAL A 543 -29.10 13.71 -15.57
CA VAL A 543 -27.98 12.80 -15.71
C VAL A 543 -27.06 12.97 -14.48
N ASP A 544 -26.54 11.87 -13.97
CA ASP A 544 -25.59 11.83 -12.86
C ASP A 544 -24.58 12.97 -12.92
N VAL A 545 -24.38 13.60 -11.78
CA VAL A 545 -23.41 14.70 -11.65
C VAL A 545 -22.29 14.23 -10.74
N PRO A 546 -21.03 14.35 -11.20
CA PRO A 546 -20.57 14.89 -12.48
C PRO A 546 -20.67 13.88 -13.65
N ASP A 547 -20.72 14.39 -14.88
CA ASP A 547 -20.51 13.59 -16.07
C ASP A 547 -19.00 13.29 -16.21
N PHE A 548 -18.57 12.13 -15.79
CA PHE A 548 -17.15 11.76 -15.74
C PHE A 548 -16.49 11.63 -17.11
N VAL A 549 -17.27 11.33 -18.15
CA VAL A 549 -16.75 11.31 -19.54
C VAL A 549 -16.38 12.72 -19.98
N LYS A 550 -17.30 13.69 -19.80
CA LYS A 550 -17.03 15.10 -20.11
C LYS A 550 -15.91 15.67 -19.23
N LEU A 551 -15.83 15.25 -17.96
CA LEU A 551 -14.76 15.66 -17.06
C LEU A 551 -13.39 15.18 -17.59
N ALA A 552 -13.28 13.92 -17.99
CA ALA A 552 -12.06 13.36 -18.57
C ALA A 552 -11.66 14.10 -19.86
N GLU A 553 -12.63 14.32 -20.76
CA GLU A 553 -12.42 15.04 -22.01
C GLU A 553 -12.00 16.50 -21.77
N ALA A 554 -12.55 17.17 -20.76
CA ALA A 554 -12.18 18.54 -20.40
C ALA A 554 -10.71 18.67 -19.95
N TYR A 555 -10.14 17.61 -19.38
CA TYR A 555 -8.72 17.52 -19.05
C TYR A 555 -7.83 16.97 -20.19
N GLY A 556 -8.40 16.68 -21.37
CA GLY A 556 -7.67 16.15 -22.53
C GLY A 556 -7.48 14.62 -22.51
N CYS A 557 -8.06 13.92 -21.53
CA CYS A 557 -8.09 12.46 -21.44
C CYS A 557 -9.13 11.87 -22.39
N ILE A 558 -9.07 10.57 -22.63
CA ILE A 558 -10.14 9.86 -23.35
C ILE A 558 -11.20 9.43 -22.34
N GLY A 559 -12.44 9.85 -22.59
CA GLY A 559 -13.61 9.40 -21.84
C GLY A 559 -14.42 8.35 -22.61
N MET A 560 -14.80 7.26 -21.96
CA MET A 560 -15.72 6.25 -22.48
C MET A 560 -16.77 5.93 -21.42
N ARG A 561 -17.92 5.41 -21.84
CA ARG A 561 -18.98 4.96 -20.92
C ARG A 561 -19.52 3.60 -21.38
N ALA A 562 -19.87 2.74 -20.43
CA ALA A 562 -20.46 1.45 -20.68
C ALA A 562 -21.69 1.24 -19.77
N PHE A 563 -22.80 0.84 -20.37
CA PHE A 563 -24.05 0.48 -19.68
C PHE A 563 -24.32 -1.02 -19.73
N THR A 564 -23.72 -1.74 -20.70
CA THR A 564 -23.91 -3.18 -20.89
C THR A 564 -22.59 -3.92 -20.82
N GLU A 565 -22.65 -5.23 -20.60
CA GLU A 565 -21.49 -6.11 -20.57
C GLU A 565 -20.70 -6.11 -21.88
N GLU A 566 -21.37 -6.05 -23.03
CA GLU A 566 -20.74 -5.97 -24.34
C GLU A 566 -19.97 -4.67 -24.52
N GLU A 567 -20.60 -3.52 -24.15
CA GLU A 567 -19.94 -2.21 -24.19
C GLU A 567 -18.73 -2.15 -23.23
N ALA A 568 -18.83 -2.80 -22.07
CA ALA A 568 -17.74 -2.88 -21.10
C ALA A 568 -16.53 -3.64 -21.66
N ILE A 569 -16.74 -4.81 -22.26
CA ILE A 569 -15.68 -5.60 -22.90
C ILE A 569 -15.01 -4.80 -24.02
N GLU A 570 -15.81 -4.13 -24.88
CA GLU A 570 -15.28 -3.31 -25.98
C GLU A 570 -14.45 -2.15 -25.45
N ALA A 571 -14.93 -1.42 -24.42
CA ALA A 571 -14.23 -0.31 -23.81
C ALA A 571 -12.90 -0.73 -23.15
N ILE A 572 -12.89 -1.87 -22.43
CA ILE A 572 -11.66 -2.41 -21.81
C ILE A 572 -10.62 -2.75 -22.89
N LYS A 573 -11.01 -3.47 -23.94
CA LYS A 573 -10.11 -3.82 -25.06
C LYS A 573 -9.53 -2.57 -25.71
N LYS A 574 -10.39 -1.58 -26.00
CA LYS A 574 -9.96 -0.31 -26.59
C LYS A 574 -9.00 0.45 -25.66
N ALA A 575 -9.28 0.49 -24.35
CA ALA A 575 -8.38 1.14 -23.38
C ALA A 575 -7.01 0.46 -23.30
N ASN A 576 -6.95 -0.87 -23.45
CA ASN A 576 -5.69 -1.62 -23.47
C ASN A 576 -4.79 -1.25 -24.66
N GLU A 577 -5.37 -0.83 -25.78
CA GLU A 577 -4.64 -0.41 -26.98
C GLU A 577 -4.10 1.02 -26.87
N ILE A 578 -4.64 1.86 -25.98
CA ILE A 578 -4.26 3.27 -25.81
C ILE A 578 -3.15 3.38 -24.78
N ASN A 579 -1.96 3.82 -25.20
CA ASN A 579 -0.78 3.93 -24.33
C ASN A 579 -0.08 5.30 -24.41
N ASP A 580 -0.72 6.30 -25.04
CA ASP A 580 -0.16 7.65 -25.23
C ASP A 580 -0.82 8.73 -24.34
N ARG A 581 -1.94 8.39 -23.68
CA ARG A 581 -2.67 9.33 -22.82
C ARG A 581 -3.58 8.60 -21.83
N PRO A 582 -4.05 9.29 -20.76
CA PRO A 582 -4.99 8.72 -19.79
C PRO A 582 -6.34 8.38 -20.43
N VAL A 583 -6.93 7.26 -19.96
CA VAL A 583 -8.27 6.80 -20.39
C VAL A 583 -9.13 6.61 -19.16
N LEU A 584 -10.37 7.11 -19.19
CA LEU A 584 -11.37 6.87 -18.17
C LEU A 584 -12.57 6.14 -18.78
N ILE A 585 -12.98 5.03 -18.19
CA ILE A 585 -14.20 4.32 -18.54
C ILE A 585 -15.18 4.45 -17.37
N ASP A 586 -16.31 5.12 -17.59
CA ASP A 586 -17.43 5.23 -16.65
C ASP A 586 -18.34 4.01 -16.80
N PHE A 587 -18.09 2.97 -15.98
CA PHE A 587 -18.93 1.77 -15.92
C PHE A 587 -20.14 2.04 -15.04
N ARG A 588 -21.33 1.98 -15.62
CA ARG A 588 -22.59 2.15 -14.90
C ARG A 588 -22.97 0.83 -14.24
N VAL A 589 -22.82 0.76 -12.92
CA VAL A 589 -22.97 -0.49 -12.18
C VAL A 589 -24.07 -0.41 -11.13
N TRP A 590 -24.52 -1.58 -10.69
CA TRP A 590 -25.62 -1.74 -9.74
C TRP A 590 -25.30 -1.10 -8.37
N LYS A 591 -26.19 -0.21 -7.93
CA LYS A 591 -26.01 0.57 -6.69
C LYS A 591 -26.19 -0.25 -5.42
N ASP A 592 -26.95 -1.34 -5.45
CA ASP A 592 -27.26 -2.16 -4.28
C ASP A 592 -26.38 -3.42 -4.20
N ALA A 593 -25.32 -3.50 -5.01
CA ALA A 593 -24.31 -4.54 -4.93
C ALA A 593 -23.62 -4.56 -3.56
N MET A 594 -23.44 -5.74 -2.99
CA MET A 594 -22.81 -5.93 -1.69
C MET A 594 -21.51 -6.71 -1.79
N VAL A 595 -20.59 -6.43 -0.86
CA VAL A 595 -19.35 -7.20 -0.73
C VAL A 595 -19.61 -8.40 0.18
N TRP A 596 -19.52 -9.58 -0.38
CA TRP A 596 -19.55 -10.86 0.31
C TRP A 596 -18.28 -11.67 0.03
N PRO A 597 -17.80 -12.53 0.96
CA PRO A 597 -18.23 -12.70 2.37
C PRO A 597 -18.01 -11.46 3.23
N MET A 598 -18.62 -11.43 4.43
CA MET A 598 -18.46 -10.34 5.37
C MET A 598 -18.45 -10.81 6.82
N VAL A 599 -17.49 -10.30 7.59
CA VAL A 599 -17.47 -10.32 9.06
C VAL A 599 -17.83 -8.93 9.55
N ALA A 600 -18.86 -8.78 10.38
CA ALA A 600 -19.20 -7.47 10.94
C ALA A 600 -18.06 -6.95 11.84
N ALA A 601 -17.85 -5.64 11.85
CA ALA A 601 -16.79 -5.03 12.64
C ALA A 601 -16.93 -5.41 14.14
N GLY A 602 -15.84 -5.92 14.72
CA GLY A 602 -15.81 -6.37 16.11
C GLY A 602 -16.48 -7.73 16.39
N ASP A 603 -17.01 -8.41 15.38
CA ASP A 603 -17.55 -9.77 15.51
C ASP A 603 -16.45 -10.83 15.33
N SER A 604 -16.76 -12.07 15.71
CA SER A 604 -15.86 -13.21 15.51
C SER A 604 -15.85 -13.65 14.05
N ASN A 605 -14.70 -14.04 13.55
CA ASN A 605 -14.55 -14.67 12.24
C ASN A 605 -15.38 -15.97 12.10
N ASP A 606 -15.77 -16.62 13.20
CA ASP A 606 -16.72 -17.73 13.18
C ASP A 606 -18.12 -17.32 12.68
N ASN A 607 -18.46 -16.04 12.78
CA ASN A 607 -19.75 -15.50 12.37
C ASN A 607 -19.74 -14.95 10.94
N VAL A 608 -18.69 -15.22 10.16
CA VAL A 608 -18.63 -14.77 8.77
C VAL A 608 -19.91 -15.15 8.01
N THR A 609 -20.49 -14.16 7.36
CA THR A 609 -21.63 -14.35 6.46
C THR A 609 -21.09 -14.52 5.04
N TYR A 610 -21.31 -15.69 4.45
CA TYR A 610 -20.89 -15.96 3.07
C TYR A 610 -21.80 -15.27 2.05
N MET A 611 -23.09 -15.46 2.22
CA MET A 611 -24.20 -14.80 1.54
C MET A 611 -25.32 -14.61 2.56
N PRO A 612 -26.34 -13.78 2.31
CA PRO A 612 -27.43 -13.57 3.26
C PRO A 612 -27.99 -14.89 3.85
N GLY A 613 -27.94 -15.02 5.17
CA GLY A 613 -28.43 -16.20 5.87
C GLY A 613 -27.46 -17.40 5.93
N ILE A 614 -26.31 -17.38 5.26
CA ILE A 614 -25.35 -18.50 5.24
C ILE A 614 -24.10 -18.14 6.05
N LYS A 615 -23.87 -18.84 7.17
CA LYS A 615 -22.72 -18.67 8.07
C LYS A 615 -21.92 -19.98 8.19
N PRO A 616 -20.98 -20.25 7.26
CA PRO A 616 -20.34 -21.56 7.10
C PRO A 616 -19.48 -21.98 8.28
N LEU A 617 -18.89 -21.02 9.00
CA LEU A 617 -17.94 -21.29 10.09
C LEU A 617 -18.59 -21.25 11.46
N GLN A 618 -19.89 -20.91 11.57
CA GLN A 618 -20.58 -20.81 12.84
C GLN A 618 -20.60 -22.19 13.52
N ARG A 619 -20.06 -22.26 14.74
CA ARG A 619 -20.16 -23.48 15.55
C ARG A 619 -21.63 -23.73 15.93
N PRO A 620 -22.13 -24.98 15.86
CA PRO A 620 -23.41 -25.28 16.42
C PRO A 620 -23.44 -24.78 17.88
N LYS A 621 -24.50 -24.06 18.27
CA LYS A 621 -24.70 -23.79 19.70
C LYS A 621 -24.64 -25.15 20.40
N ALA A 622 -23.71 -25.34 21.33
CA ALA A 622 -23.76 -26.46 22.26
C ALA A 622 -25.21 -26.51 22.76
N ALA A 623 -25.87 -27.65 22.64
CA ALA A 623 -27.20 -27.82 23.21
C ALA A 623 -27.10 -27.27 24.63
N ALA A 624 -27.89 -26.23 24.93
CA ALA A 624 -27.94 -25.67 26.26
C ALA A 624 -28.15 -26.87 27.19
N ASP A 625 -27.17 -27.06 28.07
CA ASP A 625 -27.31 -28.08 29.11
C ASP A 625 -28.67 -27.89 29.74
N ASN A 626 -29.52 -28.89 29.57
CA ASN A 626 -30.73 -28.99 30.31
C ASN A 626 -30.32 -29.11 31.77
N GLU A 627 -30.50 -28.00 32.51
CA GLU A 627 -31.02 -28.04 33.87
C GLU A 627 -31.61 -26.68 34.25
#